data_0da2d09e793c2b59f616dcb5d5f1ea07
#
_entry.id   0da2d09e793c2b59f616dcb5d5f1ea07
#
_cell.length_a   1.000
_cell.length_b   1.000
_cell.length_c   1.000
_cell.angle_alpha   90.00
_cell.angle_beta   90.00
_cell.angle_gamma   90.00
#
_symmetry.space_group_name_H-M   'P 1'
#
loop_
_entity.id
_entity.type
_entity.pdbx_description
1 polymer ?
#
loop_
_entity_poly.entity_id
_entity_poly.type
_entity_poly.pdbx_seq_one_letter_code
_entity_poly.pdbx_strand_id
1 'polypeptide(L)'
;FTVTGFALNYVTPVGLMGGEPYRIMELKPYIGVERATSSVILYVMMHIFSHFCFWLSSVLLYLCLYPVGWVMGTILGTITVFCLLVAMLFVKGYQHGMAVAFVRLGSHLPFLKKKVIRFADSHREQLENIDKQIALLHQQKKGAFYAALFLEYTARVVSCLEIWLILNVLTRSVSFADCCLIAAFSSLLANLLFFLPMQLG
;
A
#
# COMPACT_ATOMS: atom_id res chain seq x y z
N PHE A 1 -14.87 -12.25 -5.00
CA PHE A 1 -14.42 -11.80 -3.66
C PHE A 1 -13.78 -10.41 -3.71
N THR A 2 -12.98 -10.09 -4.74
CA THR A 2 -12.24 -8.82 -4.84
C THR A 2 -13.19 -7.61 -4.94
N VAL A 3 -14.15 -7.64 -5.85
CA VAL A 3 -15.12 -6.53 -6.04
C VAL A 3 -15.93 -6.27 -4.78
N THR A 4 -16.46 -7.33 -4.15
CA THR A 4 -17.23 -7.20 -2.90
C THR A 4 -16.36 -6.65 -1.75
N GLY A 5 -15.10 -7.10 -1.65
CA GLY A 5 -14.16 -6.57 -0.67
C GLY A 5 -13.88 -5.08 -0.88
N PHE A 6 -13.73 -4.62 -2.12
CA PHE A 6 -13.61 -3.18 -2.41
C PHE A 6 -14.87 -2.42 -2.02
N ALA A 7 -16.07 -2.91 -2.39
CA ALA A 7 -17.32 -2.27 -2.02
C ALA A 7 -17.46 -2.12 -0.49
N LEU A 8 -17.08 -3.14 0.27
CA LEU A 8 -17.10 -3.10 1.73
C LEU A 8 -16.11 -2.07 2.30
N ASN A 9 -14.95 -1.87 1.69
CA ASN A 9 -14.01 -0.84 2.10
C ASN A 9 -14.57 0.58 1.93
N TYR A 10 -15.43 0.81 0.93
CA TYR A 10 -16.09 2.11 0.75
C TYR A 10 -17.24 2.35 1.72
N VAL A 11 -17.94 1.30 2.12
CA VAL A 11 -19.12 1.41 3.01
C VAL A 11 -18.73 1.45 4.49
N THR A 12 -17.59 0.85 4.85
CA THR A 12 -17.16 0.83 6.25
C THR A 12 -16.45 2.13 6.64
N PRO A 13 -16.87 2.78 7.76
CA PRO A 13 -16.32 4.08 8.17
C PRO A 13 -14.86 4.03 8.63
N VAL A 14 -14.27 2.87 8.77
CA VAL A 14 -12.91 2.64 9.27
C VAL A 14 -11.97 2.27 8.12
N GLY A 15 -12.10 2.88 6.94
CA GLY A 15 -11.22 2.67 5.78
C GLY A 15 -10.80 1.20 5.65
N LEU A 16 -10.10 0.74 4.73
CA LEU A 16 -9.47 -0.58 4.50
C LEU A 16 -9.75 -1.81 5.45
N MET A 17 -10.55 -1.65 6.51
CA MET A 17 -10.79 -2.70 7.51
C MET A 17 -12.03 -3.57 7.26
N GLY A 18 -12.90 -3.23 6.29
CA GLY A 18 -14.11 -4.00 6.02
C GLY A 18 -13.90 -5.12 5.01
N GLY A 19 -13.14 -4.88 3.98
CA GLY A 19 -12.94 -5.80 2.86
C GLY A 19 -11.94 -6.91 3.13
N GLU A 20 -10.89 -6.65 3.91
CA GLU A 20 -9.84 -7.63 4.20
C GLU A 20 -10.34 -8.79 5.08
N PRO A 21 -11.03 -8.55 6.21
CA PRO A 21 -11.65 -9.62 6.97
C PRO A 21 -12.66 -10.43 6.14
N TYR A 22 -13.44 -9.77 5.30
CA TYR A 22 -14.37 -10.44 4.39
C TYR A 22 -13.64 -11.39 3.43
N ARG A 23 -12.54 -10.92 2.80
CA ARG A 23 -11.73 -11.76 1.90
C ARG A 23 -11.15 -12.99 2.60
N ILE A 24 -10.68 -12.81 3.85
CA ILE A 24 -10.18 -13.92 4.66
C ILE A 24 -11.31 -14.93 4.94
N MET A 25 -12.49 -14.45 5.33
CA MET A 25 -13.64 -15.31 5.60
C MET A 25 -14.07 -16.13 4.39
N GLU A 26 -14.10 -15.50 3.22
CA GLU A 26 -14.48 -16.16 1.95
C GLU A 26 -13.42 -17.16 1.47
N LEU A 27 -12.13 -16.88 1.67
CA LEU A 27 -11.05 -17.78 1.25
C LEU A 27 -10.82 -18.94 2.22
N LYS A 28 -11.15 -18.75 3.50
CA LYS A 28 -10.96 -19.73 4.56
C LYS A 28 -11.46 -21.15 4.22
N PRO A 29 -12.67 -21.36 3.67
CA PRO A 29 -13.15 -22.71 3.36
C PRO A 29 -12.38 -23.43 2.26
N TYR A 30 -11.68 -22.68 1.39
CA TYR A 30 -10.95 -23.25 0.24
C TYR A 30 -9.48 -23.56 0.53
N ILE A 31 -8.81 -22.71 1.30
CA ILE A 31 -7.35 -22.78 1.51
C ILE A 31 -6.91 -22.83 2.98
N GLY A 32 -7.85 -22.80 3.90
CA GLY A 32 -7.58 -22.71 5.34
C GLY A 32 -7.29 -21.28 5.83
N VAL A 33 -7.43 -21.07 7.14
CA VAL A 33 -7.32 -19.73 7.76
C VAL A 33 -5.94 -19.12 7.57
N GLU A 34 -4.87 -19.88 7.81
CA GLU A 34 -3.51 -19.37 7.77
C GLU A 34 -3.10 -18.91 6.37
N ARG A 35 -3.40 -19.71 5.34
CA ARG A 35 -3.11 -19.36 3.94
C ARG A 35 -3.97 -18.20 3.45
N ALA A 36 -5.25 -18.17 3.83
CA ALA A 36 -6.15 -17.08 3.50
C ALA A 36 -5.65 -15.76 4.09
N THR A 37 -5.31 -15.75 5.37
CA THR A 37 -4.77 -14.56 6.07
C THR A 37 -3.44 -14.12 5.44
N SER A 38 -2.51 -15.03 5.21
CA SER A 38 -1.22 -14.72 4.60
C SER A 38 -1.35 -14.14 3.20
N SER A 39 -2.28 -14.67 2.39
CA SER A 39 -2.54 -14.19 1.03
C SER A 39 -3.13 -12.79 1.03
N VAL A 40 -4.06 -12.49 1.93
CA VAL A 40 -4.65 -11.15 2.05
C VAL A 40 -3.64 -10.14 2.56
N ILE A 41 -2.83 -10.50 3.57
CA ILE A 41 -1.74 -9.65 4.06
C ILE A 41 -0.76 -9.34 2.91
N LEU A 42 -0.31 -10.36 2.17
CA LEU A 42 0.60 -10.18 1.05
C LEU A 42 0.00 -9.26 -0.03
N TYR A 43 -1.29 -9.43 -0.35
CA TYR A 43 -2.00 -8.55 -1.27
C TYR A 43 -1.98 -7.08 -0.81
N VAL A 44 -2.37 -6.82 0.45
CA VAL A 44 -2.37 -5.45 1.02
C VAL A 44 -0.96 -4.85 0.99
N MET A 45 0.05 -5.64 1.31
CA MET A 45 1.44 -5.21 1.26
C MET A 45 1.89 -4.82 -0.14
N MET A 46 1.58 -5.63 -1.16
CA MET A 46 1.90 -5.30 -2.56
C MET A 46 1.15 -4.05 -3.01
N HIS A 47 -0.10 -3.92 -2.60
CA HIS A 47 -0.91 -2.73 -2.88
C HIS A 47 -0.26 -1.46 -2.29
N ILE A 48 0.12 -1.47 -1.02
CA ILE A 48 0.83 -0.37 -0.36
C ILE A 48 2.18 -0.10 -1.07
N PHE A 49 2.96 -1.12 -1.34
CA PHE A 49 4.27 -0.97 -1.98
C PHE A 49 4.16 -0.37 -3.39
N SER A 50 3.12 -0.72 -4.14
CA SER A 50 2.86 -0.12 -5.45
C SER A 50 2.60 1.40 -5.38
N HIS A 51 2.02 1.92 -4.28
CA HIS A 51 1.89 3.37 -4.06
C HIS A 51 3.27 4.04 -3.95
N PHE A 52 4.18 3.46 -3.16
CA PHE A 52 5.53 4.02 -3.03
C PHE A 52 6.29 4.02 -4.36
N CYS A 53 6.18 2.95 -5.16
CA CYS A 53 6.74 2.90 -6.50
C CYS A 53 6.15 4.00 -7.40
N PHE A 54 4.84 4.22 -7.32
CA PHE A 54 4.15 5.25 -8.10
C PHE A 54 4.56 6.66 -7.67
N TRP A 55 4.69 6.94 -6.38
CA TRP A 55 5.17 8.24 -5.89
C TRP A 55 6.62 8.50 -6.30
N LEU A 56 7.52 7.51 -6.18
CA LEU A 56 8.91 7.66 -6.64
C LEU A 56 9.01 7.90 -8.14
N SER A 57 8.23 7.16 -8.96
CA SER A 57 8.22 7.40 -10.41
C SER A 57 7.65 8.78 -10.75
N SER A 58 6.69 9.29 -9.98
CA SER A 58 6.14 10.62 -10.16
C SER A 58 7.10 11.72 -9.74
N VAL A 59 7.92 11.50 -8.70
CA VAL A 59 9.03 12.42 -8.39
C VAL A 59 10.01 12.51 -9.56
N LEU A 60 10.42 11.38 -10.13
CA LEU A 60 11.29 11.36 -11.30
C LEU A 60 10.65 12.07 -12.50
N LEU A 61 9.36 11.82 -12.75
CA LEU A 61 8.59 12.48 -13.81
C LEU A 61 8.58 14.00 -13.62
N TYR A 62 8.36 14.49 -12.39
CA TYR A 62 8.39 15.91 -12.08
C TYR A 62 9.77 16.53 -12.37
N LEU A 63 10.86 15.87 -11.93
CA LEU A 63 12.23 16.31 -12.15
C LEU A 63 12.60 16.40 -13.64
N CYS A 64 12.00 15.54 -14.48
CA CYS A 64 12.23 15.57 -15.94
C CYS A 64 11.46 16.67 -16.67
N LEU A 65 10.27 17.06 -16.15
CA LEU A 65 9.38 17.95 -16.86
C LEU A 65 9.41 19.40 -16.36
N TYR A 66 9.74 19.60 -15.08
CA TYR A 66 9.63 20.91 -14.44
C TYR A 66 10.92 21.37 -13.78
N PRO A 67 11.22 22.68 -13.83
CA PRO A 67 12.33 23.24 -13.08
C PRO A 67 12.07 23.14 -11.58
N VAL A 68 13.10 22.82 -10.82
CA VAL A 68 13.01 22.59 -9.37
C VAL A 68 13.51 23.81 -8.61
N GLY A 69 12.60 24.53 -7.97
CA GLY A 69 12.95 25.57 -6.99
C GLY A 69 13.33 24.96 -5.64
N TRP A 70 13.95 25.75 -4.76
CA TRP A 70 14.41 25.29 -3.43
C TRP A 70 13.29 24.62 -2.61
N VAL A 71 12.11 25.23 -2.55
CA VAL A 71 10.97 24.70 -1.79
C VAL A 71 10.49 23.36 -2.35
N MET A 72 10.32 23.28 -3.67
CA MET A 72 9.89 22.05 -4.32
C MET A 72 10.96 20.96 -4.18
N GLY A 73 12.24 21.31 -4.30
CA GLY A 73 13.34 20.39 -4.10
C GLY A 73 13.39 19.77 -2.70
N THR A 74 13.10 20.55 -1.65
CA THR A 74 13.02 20.02 -0.28
C THR A 74 11.82 19.09 -0.09
N ILE A 75 10.67 19.43 -0.67
CA ILE A 75 9.46 18.58 -0.62
C ILE A 75 9.72 17.24 -1.33
N LEU A 76 10.19 17.29 -2.58
CA LEU A 76 10.46 16.08 -3.37
C LEU A 76 11.57 15.22 -2.71
N GLY A 77 12.61 15.86 -2.16
CA GLY A 77 13.68 15.19 -1.43
C GLY A 77 13.14 14.46 -0.19
N THR A 78 12.27 15.12 0.59
CA THR A 78 11.65 14.51 1.77
C THR A 78 10.78 13.31 1.39
N ILE A 79 9.95 13.44 0.35
CA ILE A 79 9.12 12.34 -0.17
C ILE A 79 10.00 11.18 -0.62
N THR A 80 11.08 11.46 -1.35
CA THR A 80 12.02 10.43 -1.84
C THR A 80 12.67 9.68 -0.68
N VAL A 81 13.22 10.39 0.31
CA VAL A 81 13.84 9.77 1.48
C VAL A 81 12.83 8.92 2.24
N PHE A 82 11.62 9.43 2.46
CA PHE A 82 10.54 8.70 3.12
C PHE A 82 10.18 7.42 2.34
N CYS A 83 9.96 7.50 1.03
CA CYS A 83 9.63 6.35 0.19
C CYS A 83 10.75 5.30 0.19
N LEU A 84 12.02 5.73 0.12
CA LEU A 84 13.17 4.80 0.15
C LEU A 84 13.31 4.12 1.51
N LEU A 85 13.10 4.85 2.61
CA LEU A 85 13.09 4.25 3.96
C LEU A 85 12.00 3.19 4.08
N VAL A 86 10.78 3.48 3.64
CA VAL A 86 9.67 2.52 3.68
C VAL A 86 9.96 1.34 2.77
N ALA A 87 10.49 1.55 1.57
CA ALA A 87 10.87 0.48 0.65
C ALA A 87 11.95 -0.44 1.27
N MET A 88 12.96 0.13 1.93
CA MET A 88 13.98 -0.66 2.64
C MET A 88 13.38 -1.47 3.80
N LEU A 89 12.49 -0.86 4.59
CA LEU A 89 11.79 -1.57 5.67
C LEU A 89 10.91 -2.70 5.11
N PHE A 90 10.24 -2.45 3.98
CA PHE A 90 9.43 -3.44 3.30
C PHE A 90 10.27 -4.63 2.85
N VAL A 91 11.38 -4.40 2.14
CA VAL A 91 12.27 -5.48 1.66
C VAL A 91 12.87 -6.25 2.83
N LYS A 92 13.36 -5.56 3.88
CA LYS A 92 13.90 -6.21 5.08
C LYS A 92 12.83 -7.00 5.84
N GLY A 93 11.67 -6.40 6.06
CA GLY A 93 10.56 -7.05 6.76
C GLY A 93 10.06 -8.28 6.01
N TYR A 94 10.01 -8.20 4.69
CA TYR A 94 9.61 -9.29 3.82
C TYR A 94 10.58 -10.50 3.87
N GLN A 95 11.88 -10.25 4.08
CA GLN A 95 12.89 -11.29 4.20
C GLN A 95 12.98 -11.90 5.61
N HIS A 96 12.62 -11.15 6.65
CA HIS A 96 12.84 -11.52 8.06
C HIS A 96 11.56 -11.72 8.89
N GLY A 97 10.40 -11.68 8.25
CA GLY A 97 9.12 -11.79 8.94
C GLY A 97 8.45 -10.42 9.16
N MET A 98 7.38 -10.19 8.43
CA MET A 98 6.68 -8.89 8.44
C MET A 98 5.68 -8.76 9.57
N ALA A 99 4.98 -9.84 9.94
CA ALA A 99 4.02 -9.79 11.04
C ALA A 99 4.74 -9.45 12.35
N VAL A 100 5.90 -10.05 12.59
CA VAL A 100 6.76 -9.75 13.74
C VAL A 100 7.33 -8.33 13.64
N ALA A 101 7.73 -7.86 12.45
CA ALA A 101 8.25 -6.50 12.25
C ALA A 101 7.19 -5.42 12.52
N PHE A 102 5.94 -5.62 12.08
CA PHE A 102 4.82 -4.72 12.38
C PHE A 102 4.51 -4.64 13.87
N VAL A 103 4.52 -5.77 14.55
CA VAL A 103 4.35 -5.83 15.99
C VAL A 103 5.46 -5.05 16.70
N ARG A 104 6.72 -5.25 16.27
CA ARG A 104 7.88 -4.53 16.84
C ARG A 104 7.76 -3.02 16.57
N LEU A 105 7.35 -2.60 15.39
CA LEU A 105 7.12 -1.18 15.07
C LEU A 105 5.99 -0.59 15.93
N GLY A 106 4.88 -1.30 16.08
CA GLY A 106 3.77 -0.90 16.94
C GLY A 106 4.15 -0.82 18.43
N SER A 107 5.12 -1.63 18.88
CA SER A 107 5.63 -1.59 20.25
C SER A 107 6.46 -0.33 20.57
N HIS A 108 6.94 0.41 19.55
CA HIS A 108 7.61 1.71 19.74
C HIS A 108 6.64 2.87 19.99
N LEU A 109 5.34 2.69 19.68
CA LEU A 109 4.33 3.70 19.95
C LEU A 109 3.89 3.62 21.43
N PRO A 110 4.15 4.63 22.27
CA PRO A 110 3.94 4.56 23.73
C PRO A 110 2.49 4.26 24.11
N PHE A 111 1.52 4.68 23.30
CA PHE A 111 0.09 4.49 23.54
C PHE A 111 -0.40 3.05 23.27
N LEU A 112 0.25 2.31 22.37
CA LEU A 112 -0.17 0.99 21.91
C LEU A 112 0.71 -0.14 22.46
N LYS A 113 1.88 0.19 23.04
CA LYS A 113 2.91 -0.75 23.47
C LYS A 113 2.37 -1.94 24.28
N LYS A 114 1.61 -1.69 25.33
CA LYS A 114 1.08 -2.75 26.21
C LYS A 114 0.07 -3.67 25.52
N LYS A 115 -0.79 -3.11 24.65
CA LYS A 115 -1.79 -3.91 23.92
C LYS A 115 -1.14 -4.73 22.81
N VAL A 116 -0.19 -4.14 22.09
CA VAL A 116 0.51 -4.78 20.97
C VAL A 116 1.40 -5.91 21.46
N ILE A 117 2.17 -5.72 22.55
CA ILE A 117 3.01 -6.77 23.11
C ILE A 117 2.13 -7.93 23.61
N ARG A 118 1.06 -7.67 24.37
CA ARG A 118 0.17 -8.73 24.85
C ARG A 118 -0.50 -9.50 23.71
N PHE A 119 -0.91 -8.82 22.64
CA PHE A 119 -1.45 -9.46 21.45
C PHE A 119 -0.41 -10.33 20.75
N ALA A 120 0.82 -9.82 20.61
CA ALA A 120 1.92 -10.54 20.00
C ALA A 120 2.31 -11.81 20.77
N ASP A 121 2.39 -11.71 22.10
CA ASP A 121 2.74 -12.86 22.95
C ASP A 121 1.65 -13.93 22.91
N SER A 122 0.36 -13.52 22.88
CA SER A 122 -0.75 -14.47 22.82
C SER A 122 -0.94 -15.13 21.45
N HIS A 123 -0.43 -14.53 20.37
CA HIS A 123 -0.59 -15.02 18.98
C HIS A 123 0.74 -15.26 18.27
N ARG A 124 1.82 -15.41 19.03
CA ARG A 124 3.18 -15.52 18.50
C ARG A 124 3.34 -16.63 17.47
N GLU A 125 2.85 -17.82 17.79
CA GLU A 125 2.93 -18.98 16.89
C GLU A 125 2.16 -18.73 15.57
N GLN A 126 0.99 -18.11 15.64
CA GLN A 126 0.19 -17.75 14.46
C GLN A 126 0.92 -16.70 13.60
N LEU A 127 1.53 -15.69 14.22
CA LEU A 127 2.30 -14.66 13.52
C LEU A 127 3.53 -15.25 12.83
N GLU A 128 4.27 -16.13 13.51
CA GLU A 128 5.42 -16.82 12.93
C GLU A 128 5.00 -17.75 11.78
N ASN A 129 3.85 -18.42 11.86
CA ASN A 129 3.32 -19.24 10.79
C ASN A 129 2.89 -18.40 9.57
N ILE A 130 2.28 -17.25 9.80
CA ILE A 130 1.94 -16.30 8.73
C ILE A 130 3.21 -15.84 8.01
N ASP A 131 4.24 -15.44 8.75
CA ASP A 131 5.53 -15.02 8.18
C ASP A 131 6.21 -16.13 7.36
N LYS A 132 6.19 -17.37 7.86
CA LYS A 132 6.67 -18.54 7.11
C LYS A 132 5.90 -18.76 5.81
N GLN A 133 4.58 -18.63 5.83
CA GLN A 133 3.74 -18.77 4.65
C GLN A 133 4.03 -17.67 3.60
N ILE A 134 4.21 -16.42 4.04
CA ILE A 134 4.58 -15.30 3.16
C ILE A 134 5.94 -15.57 2.49
N ALA A 135 6.93 -16.01 3.27
CA ALA A 135 8.26 -16.33 2.77
C ALA A 135 8.23 -17.50 1.77
N LEU A 136 7.44 -18.56 2.04
CA LEU A 136 7.25 -19.69 1.14
C LEU A 136 6.59 -19.29 -0.17
N LEU A 137 5.55 -18.47 -0.11
CA LEU A 137 4.86 -17.97 -1.32
C LEU A 137 5.83 -17.19 -2.24
N HIS A 138 6.70 -16.39 -1.64
CA HIS A 138 7.73 -15.68 -2.41
C HIS A 138 8.77 -16.61 -3.02
N GLN A 139 9.33 -17.52 -2.24
CA GLN A 139 10.37 -18.44 -2.72
C GLN A 139 9.87 -19.33 -3.85
N GLN A 140 8.64 -19.81 -3.75
CA GLN A 140 8.05 -20.73 -4.73
C GLN A 140 7.63 -20.08 -6.04
N LYS A 141 7.20 -18.79 -6.01
CA LYS A 141 6.63 -18.10 -7.19
C LYS A 141 7.08 -16.66 -7.31
N LYS A 142 8.39 -16.41 -7.32
CA LYS A 142 8.96 -15.06 -7.48
C LYS A 142 8.40 -14.31 -8.71
N GLY A 143 8.25 -15.00 -9.85
CA GLY A 143 7.69 -14.42 -11.05
C GLY A 143 6.25 -13.94 -10.88
N ALA A 144 5.40 -14.70 -10.19
CA ALA A 144 4.02 -14.30 -9.90
C ALA A 144 3.95 -13.07 -8.97
N PHE A 145 4.87 -12.97 -8.01
CA PHE A 145 4.96 -11.81 -7.12
C PHE A 145 5.29 -10.53 -7.90
N TYR A 146 6.34 -10.57 -8.73
CA TYR A 146 6.71 -9.41 -9.53
C TYR A 146 5.66 -9.06 -10.59
N ALA A 147 5.01 -10.07 -11.18
CA ALA A 147 3.90 -9.86 -12.10
C ALA A 147 2.71 -9.19 -11.43
N ALA A 148 2.34 -9.61 -10.22
CA ALA A 148 1.27 -8.98 -9.45
C ALA A 148 1.61 -7.53 -9.08
N LEU A 149 2.84 -7.26 -8.64
CA LEU A 149 3.30 -5.90 -8.34
C LEU A 149 3.28 -5.01 -9.60
N PHE A 150 3.72 -5.55 -10.74
CA PHE A 150 3.67 -4.84 -12.02
C PHE A 150 2.24 -4.54 -12.45
N LEU A 151 1.31 -5.48 -12.29
CA LEU A 151 -0.10 -5.28 -12.58
C LEU A 151 -0.74 -4.22 -11.67
N GLU A 152 -0.43 -4.24 -10.37
CA GLU A 152 -0.87 -3.21 -9.41
C GLU A 152 -0.36 -1.82 -9.80
N TYR A 153 0.92 -1.73 -10.16
CA TYR A 153 1.51 -0.47 -10.64
C TYR A 153 0.85 0.01 -11.94
N THR A 154 0.68 -0.90 -12.90
CA THR A 154 0.04 -0.60 -14.20
C THR A 154 -1.40 -0.14 -14.01
N ALA A 155 -2.16 -0.77 -13.11
CA ALA A 155 -3.52 -0.36 -12.78
C ALA A 155 -3.58 1.10 -12.29
N ARG A 156 -2.59 1.56 -11.50
CA ARG A 156 -2.50 2.95 -11.04
C ARG A 156 -2.22 3.92 -12.20
N VAL A 157 -1.30 3.55 -13.09
CA VAL A 157 -1.02 4.36 -14.28
C VAL A 157 -2.26 4.43 -15.20
N VAL A 158 -2.97 3.32 -15.35
CA VAL A 158 -4.23 3.27 -16.12
C VAL A 158 -5.31 4.14 -15.47
N SER A 159 -5.40 4.17 -14.13
CA SER A 159 -6.33 5.06 -13.43
C SER A 159 -6.06 6.54 -13.68
N CYS A 160 -4.83 6.93 -14.05
CA CYS A 160 -4.54 8.31 -14.48
C CYS A 160 -5.23 8.68 -15.79
N LEU A 161 -5.60 7.70 -16.64
CA LEU A 161 -6.37 7.95 -17.85
C LEU A 161 -7.77 8.51 -17.54
N GLU A 162 -8.38 8.05 -16.45
CA GLU A 162 -9.67 8.58 -16.01
C GLU A 162 -9.56 10.08 -15.71
N ILE A 163 -8.56 10.49 -14.92
CA ILE A 163 -8.30 11.90 -14.61
C ILE A 163 -8.00 12.68 -15.89
N TRP A 164 -7.19 12.10 -16.77
CA TRP A 164 -6.83 12.73 -18.04
C TRP A 164 -8.04 12.95 -18.94
N LEU A 165 -8.93 11.96 -19.07
CA LEU A 165 -10.16 12.08 -19.84
C LEU A 165 -11.10 13.15 -19.26
N ILE A 166 -11.33 13.13 -17.95
CA ILE A 166 -12.18 14.10 -17.26
C ILE A 166 -11.65 15.53 -17.46
N LEU A 167 -10.36 15.76 -17.21
CA LEU A 167 -9.76 17.07 -17.33
C LEU A 167 -9.75 17.59 -18.78
N ASN A 168 -9.53 16.73 -19.77
CA ASN A 168 -9.57 17.15 -21.17
C ASN A 168 -10.99 17.41 -21.69
N VAL A 169 -12.02 16.90 -21.04
CA VAL A 169 -13.42 17.28 -21.31
C VAL A 169 -13.75 18.64 -20.70
N LEU A 170 -13.24 18.93 -19.51
CA LEU A 170 -13.54 20.16 -18.76
C LEU A 170 -12.62 21.33 -19.15
N THR A 171 -11.36 21.05 -19.44
CA THR A 171 -10.32 22.04 -19.73
C THR A 171 -9.62 21.71 -21.05
N ARG A 172 -9.07 22.71 -21.73
CA ARG A 172 -8.32 22.46 -22.99
C ARG A 172 -6.88 21.99 -22.64
N SER A 173 -6.49 20.85 -23.18
CA SER A 173 -5.11 20.33 -23.30
C SER A 173 -4.33 20.20 -21.99
N VAL A 174 -4.73 19.25 -21.15
CA VAL A 174 -3.89 18.77 -20.03
C VAL A 174 -3.07 17.57 -20.50
N SER A 175 -1.77 17.54 -20.21
CA SER A 175 -0.94 16.39 -20.58
C SER A 175 -1.21 15.18 -19.68
N PHE A 176 -1.00 13.97 -20.20
CA PHE A 176 -1.12 12.75 -19.38
C PHE A 176 -0.14 12.73 -18.22
N ALA A 177 1.05 13.28 -18.42
CA ALA A 177 2.07 13.38 -17.37
C ALA A 177 1.62 14.25 -16.20
N ASP A 178 0.94 15.38 -16.46
CA ASP A 178 0.36 16.23 -15.42
C ASP A 178 -0.72 15.48 -14.63
N CYS A 179 -1.54 14.67 -15.30
CA CYS A 179 -2.54 13.86 -14.64
C CYS A 179 -1.92 12.79 -13.75
N CYS A 180 -0.80 12.19 -14.15
CA CYS A 180 -0.04 11.28 -13.30
C CYS A 180 0.50 12.00 -12.05
N LEU A 181 1.01 13.21 -12.18
CA LEU A 181 1.48 14.02 -11.06
C LEU A 181 0.35 14.40 -10.11
N ILE A 182 -0.80 14.83 -10.65
CA ILE A 182 -2.01 15.14 -9.87
C ILE A 182 -2.46 13.89 -9.09
N ALA A 183 -2.56 12.73 -9.76
CA ALA A 183 -2.93 11.47 -9.13
C ALA A 183 -1.95 11.08 -8.01
N ALA A 184 -0.66 11.23 -8.24
CA ALA A 184 0.36 10.90 -7.24
C ALA A 184 0.28 11.81 -6.02
N PHE A 185 0.18 13.12 -6.22
CA PHE A 185 0.05 14.08 -5.11
C PHE A 185 -1.25 13.88 -4.34
N SER A 186 -2.37 13.71 -5.03
CA SER A 186 -3.67 13.44 -4.39
C SER A 186 -3.64 12.16 -3.57
N SER A 187 -3.08 11.07 -4.13
CA SER A 187 -2.96 9.81 -3.40
C SER A 187 -2.00 9.90 -2.22
N LEU A 188 -0.91 10.66 -2.32
CA LEU A 188 0.02 10.90 -1.22
C LEU A 188 -0.68 11.65 -0.07
N LEU A 189 -1.39 12.74 -0.39
CA LEU A 189 -2.14 13.51 0.60
C LEU A 189 -3.24 12.65 1.25
N ALA A 190 -4.02 11.91 0.47
CA ALA A 190 -5.05 11.02 0.98
C ALA A 190 -4.49 9.97 1.95
N ASN A 191 -3.31 9.39 1.63
CA ASN A 191 -2.66 8.43 2.52
C ASN A 191 -2.04 9.07 3.76
N LEU A 192 -1.54 10.31 3.69
CA LEU A 192 -1.07 11.05 4.87
C LEU A 192 -2.22 11.47 5.80
N LEU A 193 -3.36 11.79 5.21
CA LEU A 193 -4.57 12.21 5.93
C LEU A 193 -5.45 11.02 6.37
N PHE A 194 -4.96 9.80 6.23
CA PHE A 194 -5.66 8.56 6.63
C PHE A 194 -6.24 8.59 8.05
N PHE A 195 -5.68 9.41 8.95
CA PHE A 195 -6.19 9.58 10.31
C PHE A 195 -7.44 10.47 10.40
N LEU A 196 -7.82 11.16 9.32
CA LEU A 196 -9.05 11.94 9.31
C LEU A 196 -10.24 11.00 9.06
N PRO A 197 -11.21 10.94 9.99
CA PRO A 197 -12.40 10.15 9.79
C PRO A 197 -13.20 10.67 8.58
N MET A 198 -13.74 9.74 7.80
CA MET A 198 -14.65 9.99 6.67
C MET A 198 -14.04 10.47 5.35
N GLN A 199 -12.73 10.30 5.11
CA GLN A 199 -12.13 10.69 3.81
C GLN A 199 -12.70 12.01 3.26
N LEU A 200 -12.74 13.04 4.11
CA LEU A 200 -13.16 14.38 3.71
C LEU A 200 -12.04 15.02 2.88
N GLY A 201 -11.98 14.64 1.61
CA GLY A 201 -11.03 15.13 0.64
C GLY A 201 -11.43 14.77 -0.77
#